data_9641a676c4437d146638d68bec745e3a
#
_entry.id   9641a676c4437d146638d68bec745e3a
#
_cell.length_a   1.000
_cell.length_b   1.000
_cell.length_c   1.000
_cell.angle_alpha   90.00
_cell.angle_beta   90.00
_cell.angle_gamma   90.00
#
_symmetry.space_group_name_H-M   'P 1'
#
loop_
_entity.id
_entity.type
_entity.pdbx_description
1 polymer ?
#
loop_
_entity_poly.entity_id
_entity_poly.type
_entity_poly.pdbx_seq_one_letter_code
_entity_poly.pdbx_strand_id
1 'polypeptide(L)'
;MKTIDNDVIHEQLLNQKPLLAYNEKNDYAEWKQKVREKYIELLGLDSIQQNACTIQVEIEERVETDEYIRYRYVFESEKGCFVPCYLLIPRTQKQKFPVCICLQGHTTGFHISIGEKKYEQDDKSLETSTFALDAVKNGYAALAIEQRGMGERTTLRQDRGASLTCGCMFTAMTALMLGRTIIGERVWDVSKAIDSLEHFKDKLDLNDITLLGTSGGGTATYYAACYDKRIKVAVPTCAICTYKDSIGDMWHCTCNYIPSIAKYFDMGELSALIAPRKLLVCAGEIDPIFPLSGTKAVYSIIEKIYKKEGVPENCQLKVYSNKPHYFDKEITFSALNQLRDK
;
A
#
# COMPACT_ATOMS: atom_id res chain seq x y z
N MET A 1 27.52 31.35 18.67
CA MET A 1 28.09 30.03 18.33
C MET A 1 27.33 29.50 17.11
N LYS A 2 27.99 29.05 16.05
CA LYS A 2 27.27 28.44 14.90
C LYS A 2 26.73 27.09 15.32
N THR A 3 25.47 26.81 15.03
CA THR A 3 24.89 25.47 15.24
C THR A 3 25.52 24.50 14.25
N ILE A 4 26.13 23.43 14.78
CA ILE A 4 26.71 22.37 13.93
C ILE A 4 25.68 21.24 13.94
N ASP A 5 24.66 21.39 13.11
CA ASP A 5 23.61 20.41 12.90
C ASP A 5 23.43 20.22 11.40
N ASN A 6 23.63 19.00 10.93
CA ASN A 6 23.55 18.68 9.51
C ASN A 6 22.10 18.62 9.01
N ASP A 7 21.12 18.43 9.92
CA ASP A 7 19.72 18.24 9.54
C ASP A 7 19.00 19.56 9.24
N VAL A 8 19.56 20.71 9.68
CA VAL A 8 19.00 22.05 9.42
C VAL A 8 18.77 22.29 7.92
N ILE A 9 19.67 21.85 7.04
CA ILE A 9 19.50 22.02 5.58
C ILE A 9 18.38 21.11 5.07
N HIS A 10 18.23 19.89 5.60
CA HIS A 10 17.16 18.99 5.20
C HIS A 10 15.79 19.52 5.60
N GLU A 11 15.66 20.07 6.81
CA GLU A 11 14.44 20.74 7.27
C GLU A 11 14.08 21.94 6.38
N GLN A 12 15.06 22.77 6.02
CA GLN A 12 14.85 23.91 5.12
C GLN A 12 14.37 23.44 3.75
N LEU A 13 14.91 22.35 3.20
CA LEU A 13 14.53 21.79 1.90
C LEU A 13 13.13 21.16 1.96
N LEU A 14 12.78 20.46 3.03
CA LEU A 14 11.44 19.88 3.24
C LEU A 14 10.35 20.96 3.45
N ASN A 15 10.74 22.18 3.86
CA ASN A 15 9.82 23.32 3.97
C ASN A 15 9.59 24.05 2.63
N GLN A 16 10.33 23.72 1.57
CA GLN A 16 10.13 24.34 0.27
C GLN A 16 8.88 23.77 -0.40
N LYS A 17 8.20 24.62 -1.18
CA LYS A 17 7.06 24.18 -1.98
C LYS A 17 7.55 23.21 -3.07
N PRO A 18 6.95 22.01 -3.18
CA PRO A 18 7.31 21.05 -4.21
C PRO A 18 7.13 21.61 -5.63
N LEU A 19 7.96 21.15 -6.57
CA LEU A 19 7.96 21.63 -7.96
C LEU A 19 6.64 21.35 -8.71
N LEU A 20 5.97 20.26 -8.38
CA LEU A 20 4.68 19.85 -8.93
C LEU A 20 3.54 19.97 -7.90
N ALA A 21 3.69 20.86 -6.90
CA ALA A 21 2.62 21.13 -5.95
C ALA A 21 1.34 21.55 -6.69
N TYR A 22 0.20 21.04 -6.24
CA TYR A 22 -1.10 21.35 -6.83
C TYR A 22 -1.39 22.87 -6.81
N ASN A 23 -1.82 23.38 -7.96
CA ASN A 23 -2.25 24.76 -8.10
C ASN A 23 -3.47 24.81 -9.04
N GLU A 24 -4.58 25.32 -8.53
CA GLU A 24 -5.86 25.42 -9.26
C GLU A 24 -5.78 26.25 -10.55
N LYS A 25 -4.77 27.13 -10.67
CA LYS A 25 -4.53 27.99 -11.86
C LYS A 25 -3.86 27.26 -13.01
N ASN A 26 -3.23 26.09 -12.75
CA ASN A 26 -2.56 25.33 -13.78
C ASN A 26 -3.56 24.57 -14.66
N ASP A 27 -3.15 24.25 -15.91
CA ASP A 27 -3.84 23.23 -16.69
C ASP A 27 -3.77 21.89 -15.92
N TYR A 28 -4.93 21.41 -15.52
CA TYR A 28 -5.01 20.23 -14.66
C TYR A 28 -4.56 18.95 -15.36
N ALA A 29 -4.92 18.79 -16.63
CA ALA A 29 -4.59 17.60 -17.40
C ALA A 29 -3.07 17.51 -17.65
N GLU A 30 -2.45 18.62 -18.04
CA GLU A 30 -1.01 18.73 -18.23
C GLU A 30 -0.25 18.49 -16.91
N TRP A 31 -0.72 19.10 -15.81
CA TRP A 31 -0.12 18.92 -14.49
C TRP A 31 -0.22 17.46 -14.03
N LYS A 32 -1.40 16.82 -14.14
CA LYS A 32 -1.63 15.42 -13.77
C LYS A 32 -0.72 14.46 -14.57
N GLN A 33 -0.51 14.75 -15.84
CA GLN A 33 0.42 13.98 -16.68
C GLN A 33 1.88 14.12 -16.20
N LYS A 34 2.34 15.33 -15.86
CA LYS A 34 3.67 15.56 -15.28
C LYS A 34 3.86 14.83 -13.94
N VAL A 35 2.84 14.85 -13.08
CA VAL A 35 2.84 14.09 -11.83
C VAL A 35 2.99 12.59 -12.11
N ARG A 36 2.25 12.04 -13.10
CA ARG A 36 2.31 10.62 -13.47
C ARG A 36 3.70 10.24 -14.01
N GLU A 37 4.26 10.99 -14.91
CA GLU A 37 5.57 10.74 -15.50
C GLU A 37 6.65 10.72 -14.41
N LYS A 38 6.65 11.75 -13.56
CA LYS A 38 7.61 11.86 -12.48
C LYS A 38 7.43 10.77 -11.43
N TYR A 39 6.19 10.37 -11.12
CA TYR A 39 5.88 9.25 -10.23
C TYR A 39 6.49 7.93 -10.76
N ILE A 40 6.31 7.62 -12.04
CA ILE A 40 6.85 6.40 -12.67
C ILE A 40 8.38 6.39 -12.62
N GLU A 41 9.00 7.53 -12.98
CA GLU A 41 10.45 7.73 -12.95
C GLU A 41 11.02 7.51 -11.54
N LEU A 42 10.45 8.19 -10.51
CA LEU A 42 10.99 8.15 -9.15
C LEU A 42 10.86 6.77 -8.49
N LEU A 43 9.85 6.00 -8.85
CA LEU A 43 9.69 4.63 -8.36
C LEU A 43 10.59 3.61 -9.08
N GLY A 44 11.19 3.99 -10.23
CA GLY A 44 11.99 3.11 -11.06
C GLY A 44 11.17 2.04 -11.80
N LEU A 45 9.88 2.33 -12.09
CA LEU A 45 8.94 1.35 -12.67
C LEU A 45 9.34 0.92 -14.08
N ASP A 46 9.96 1.80 -14.88
CA ASP A 46 10.44 1.45 -16.22
C ASP A 46 11.54 0.37 -16.16
N SER A 47 12.46 0.48 -15.18
CA SER A 47 13.49 -0.55 -14.94
C SER A 47 12.90 -1.88 -14.51
N ILE A 48 11.84 -1.86 -13.68
CA ILE A 48 11.15 -3.06 -13.24
C ILE A 48 10.44 -3.73 -14.42
N GLN A 49 9.75 -2.95 -15.25
CA GLN A 49 9.01 -3.43 -16.41
C GLN A 49 9.90 -4.15 -17.45
N GLN A 50 11.17 -3.76 -17.58
CA GLN A 50 12.12 -4.42 -18.48
C GLN A 50 12.35 -5.90 -18.15
N ASN A 51 12.11 -6.30 -16.90
CA ASN A 51 12.27 -7.67 -16.44
C ASN A 51 10.92 -8.41 -16.30
N ALA A 52 9.83 -7.88 -16.88
CA ALA A 52 8.51 -8.48 -16.85
C ALA A 52 8.48 -9.87 -17.49
N CYS A 53 7.63 -10.74 -16.96
CA CYS A 53 7.41 -12.08 -17.47
C CYS A 53 5.90 -12.37 -17.59
N THR A 54 5.57 -13.45 -18.28
CA THR A 54 4.19 -13.95 -18.35
C THR A 54 3.80 -14.52 -16.99
N ILE A 55 2.65 -14.09 -16.48
CA ILE A 55 2.15 -14.58 -15.20
C ILE A 55 1.68 -16.02 -15.34
N GLN A 56 2.27 -16.89 -14.54
CA GLN A 56 1.86 -18.29 -14.37
C GLN A 56 1.57 -18.51 -12.89
N VAL A 57 0.44 -19.12 -12.58
CA VAL A 57 0.00 -19.43 -11.22
C VAL A 57 0.32 -20.89 -10.93
N GLU A 58 1.11 -21.12 -9.87
CA GLU A 58 1.38 -22.44 -9.34
C GLU A 58 0.67 -22.58 -8.00
N ILE A 59 -0.33 -23.47 -7.94
CA ILE A 59 -1.08 -23.74 -6.70
C ILE A 59 -0.29 -24.75 -5.87
N GLU A 60 0.14 -24.33 -4.69
CA GLU A 60 0.91 -25.16 -3.75
C GLU A 60 -0.01 -25.92 -2.80
N GLU A 61 -1.12 -25.31 -2.37
CA GLU A 61 -2.05 -25.90 -1.42
C GLU A 61 -3.49 -25.42 -1.67
N ARG A 62 -4.48 -26.30 -1.39
CA ARG A 62 -5.89 -25.97 -1.36
C ARG A 62 -6.52 -26.55 -0.11
N VAL A 63 -7.09 -25.72 0.75
CA VAL A 63 -7.77 -26.09 1.98
C VAL A 63 -9.22 -25.61 1.95
N GLU A 64 -10.17 -26.48 2.33
CA GLU A 64 -11.57 -26.11 2.49
C GLU A 64 -11.91 -26.02 3.98
N THR A 65 -12.57 -24.94 4.36
CA THR A 65 -13.18 -24.73 5.66
C THR A 65 -14.69 -24.58 5.49
N ASP A 66 -15.44 -24.42 6.56
CA ASP A 66 -16.88 -24.14 6.48
C ASP A 66 -17.16 -22.73 5.94
N GLU A 67 -16.25 -21.78 6.14
CA GLU A 67 -16.42 -20.35 5.78
C GLU A 67 -15.85 -20.00 4.42
N TYR A 68 -14.72 -20.61 4.01
CA TYR A 68 -14.01 -20.27 2.78
C TYR A 68 -13.20 -21.44 2.22
N ILE A 69 -12.80 -21.31 0.94
CA ILE A 69 -11.75 -22.11 0.32
C ILE A 69 -10.48 -21.27 0.30
N ARG A 70 -9.40 -21.77 0.88
CA ARG A 70 -8.09 -21.13 0.84
C ARG A 70 -7.20 -21.80 -0.19
N TYR A 71 -6.62 -21.00 -1.07
CA TYR A 71 -5.53 -21.39 -1.96
C TYR A 71 -4.26 -20.74 -1.46
N ARG A 72 -3.18 -21.53 -1.30
CA ARG A 72 -1.83 -21.01 -1.31
C ARG A 72 -1.28 -21.21 -2.71
N TYR A 73 -0.75 -20.15 -3.30
CA TYR A 73 -0.14 -20.20 -4.63
C TYR A 73 1.01 -19.22 -4.74
N VAL A 74 1.85 -19.43 -5.75
CA VAL A 74 2.92 -18.51 -6.14
C VAL A 74 2.76 -18.10 -7.59
N PHE A 75 3.23 -16.91 -7.93
CA PHE A 75 3.40 -16.44 -9.30
C PHE A 75 4.72 -15.68 -9.42
N GLU A 76 5.25 -15.60 -10.63
CA GLU A 76 6.46 -14.85 -10.92
C GLU A 76 6.09 -13.43 -11.39
N SER A 77 6.46 -12.39 -10.63
CA SER A 77 6.14 -10.99 -10.95
C SER A 77 7.16 -10.34 -11.88
N GLU A 78 8.40 -10.72 -11.74
CA GLU A 78 9.53 -10.44 -12.59
C GLU A 78 10.34 -11.72 -12.73
N LYS A 79 11.11 -11.86 -13.80
CA LYS A 79 11.93 -13.04 -14.04
C LYS A 79 12.83 -13.35 -12.84
N GLY A 80 12.63 -14.51 -12.21
CA GLY A 80 13.31 -14.95 -10.99
C GLY A 80 12.75 -14.41 -9.68
N CYS A 81 11.64 -13.64 -9.70
CA CYS A 81 11.04 -13.05 -8.50
C CYS A 81 9.64 -13.57 -8.23
N PHE A 82 9.53 -14.51 -7.31
CA PHE A 82 8.27 -15.15 -6.93
C PHE A 82 7.53 -14.41 -5.82
N VAL A 83 6.19 -14.40 -5.92
CA VAL A 83 5.27 -13.77 -4.97
C VAL A 83 4.35 -14.83 -4.38
N PRO A 84 4.54 -15.23 -3.12
CA PRO A 84 3.62 -16.13 -2.44
C PRO A 84 2.33 -15.41 -2.07
N CYS A 85 1.20 -16.12 -2.22
CA CYS A 85 -0.14 -15.60 -2.05
C CYS A 85 -1.02 -16.56 -1.25
N TYR A 86 -1.93 -15.99 -0.46
CA TYR A 86 -3.11 -16.69 0.04
C TYR A 86 -4.37 -16.05 -0.56
N LEU A 87 -5.16 -16.83 -1.29
CA LEU A 87 -6.47 -16.42 -1.77
C LEU A 87 -7.55 -17.16 -1.00
N LEU A 88 -8.41 -16.43 -0.30
CA LEU A 88 -9.56 -16.93 0.44
C LEU A 88 -10.83 -16.59 -0.35
N ILE A 89 -11.58 -17.60 -0.79
CA ILE A 89 -12.84 -17.42 -1.51
C ILE A 89 -13.98 -17.86 -0.59
N PRO A 90 -14.94 -16.98 -0.21
CA PRO A 90 -16.04 -17.33 0.68
C PRO A 90 -16.88 -18.49 0.16
N ARG A 91 -17.32 -19.38 1.03
CA ARG A 91 -18.24 -20.51 0.71
C ARG A 91 -19.69 -20.07 0.95
N THR A 92 -20.24 -19.38 -0.03
CA THR A 92 -21.65 -18.97 -0.05
C THR A 92 -22.28 -19.34 -1.39
N GLN A 93 -23.60 -19.10 -1.54
CA GLN A 93 -24.30 -19.34 -2.81
C GLN A 93 -23.96 -18.28 -3.89
N LYS A 94 -23.21 -17.22 -3.56
CA LYS A 94 -22.80 -16.19 -4.51
C LYS A 94 -21.84 -16.77 -5.55
N GLN A 95 -22.07 -16.46 -6.83
CA GLN A 95 -21.27 -17.01 -7.93
C GLN A 95 -19.90 -16.35 -8.04
N LYS A 96 -19.84 -15.00 -7.92
CA LYS A 96 -18.60 -14.21 -7.99
C LYS A 96 -18.51 -13.24 -6.83
N PHE A 97 -17.30 -13.02 -6.35
CA PHE A 97 -17.02 -12.15 -5.22
C PHE A 97 -16.19 -10.94 -5.65
N PRO A 98 -16.47 -9.72 -5.13
CA PRO A 98 -15.53 -8.62 -5.23
C PRO A 98 -14.23 -9.02 -4.54
N VAL A 99 -13.10 -8.49 -5.01
CA VAL A 99 -11.79 -8.84 -4.49
C VAL A 99 -11.31 -7.77 -3.52
N CYS A 100 -10.78 -8.19 -2.36
CA CYS A 100 -10.01 -7.34 -1.47
C CYS A 100 -8.57 -7.84 -1.42
N ILE A 101 -7.64 -7.07 -1.97
CA ILE A 101 -6.20 -7.34 -1.83
C ILE A 101 -5.74 -6.73 -0.52
N CYS A 102 -5.13 -7.53 0.35
CA CYS A 102 -4.77 -7.19 1.72
C CYS A 102 -3.25 -7.13 1.88
N LEU A 103 -2.72 -5.96 2.24
CA LEU A 103 -1.29 -5.73 2.44
C LEU A 103 -1.00 -5.45 3.92
N GLN A 104 -0.28 -6.38 4.56
CA GLN A 104 0.13 -6.21 5.95
C GLN A 104 1.18 -5.10 6.11
N GLY A 105 1.25 -4.52 7.31
CA GLY A 105 2.35 -3.67 7.75
C GLY A 105 3.63 -4.47 8.01
N HIS A 106 4.58 -3.87 8.73
CA HIS A 106 5.81 -4.56 9.14
C HIS A 106 5.50 -5.56 10.25
N THR A 107 5.10 -6.74 9.84
CA THR A 107 4.88 -7.92 10.70
C THR A 107 5.83 -9.04 10.29
N THR A 108 5.67 -10.21 10.87
CA THR A 108 6.48 -11.40 10.59
C THR A 108 6.16 -12.04 9.24
N GLY A 109 5.05 -11.65 8.60
CA GLY A 109 4.67 -12.12 7.27
C GLY A 109 3.15 -12.09 7.04
N PHE A 110 2.77 -12.40 5.82
CA PHE A 110 1.36 -12.36 5.35
C PHE A 110 0.46 -13.45 5.94
N HIS A 111 1.04 -14.48 6.59
CA HIS A 111 0.31 -15.50 7.35
C HIS A 111 -0.56 -14.89 8.47
N ILE A 112 -0.16 -13.73 9.00
CA ILE A 112 -0.98 -12.95 9.95
C ILE A 112 -2.35 -12.60 9.34
N SER A 113 -2.40 -12.23 8.04
CA SER A 113 -3.65 -11.85 7.38
C SER A 113 -4.69 -12.99 7.35
N ILE A 114 -4.24 -14.23 7.39
CA ILE A 114 -5.09 -15.44 7.42
C ILE A 114 -5.24 -16.04 8.82
N GLY A 115 -4.78 -15.32 9.86
CA GLY A 115 -4.92 -15.74 11.26
C GLY A 115 -3.98 -16.87 11.69
N GLU A 116 -2.93 -17.17 10.95
CA GLU A 116 -1.95 -18.19 11.31
C GLU A 116 -0.83 -17.64 12.19
N LYS A 117 -0.54 -18.35 13.30
CA LYS A 117 0.61 -18.07 14.15
C LYS A 117 1.79 -18.94 13.72
N LYS A 118 2.91 -18.30 13.35
CA LYS A 118 4.18 -18.97 13.02
C LYS A 118 5.28 -18.72 14.08
N TYR A 119 5.20 -17.57 14.76
CA TYR A 119 6.20 -17.11 15.72
C TYR A 119 5.52 -16.61 17.01
N GLU A 120 6.24 -16.65 18.14
CA GLU A 120 5.70 -16.17 19.43
C GLU A 120 5.28 -14.70 19.38
N GLN A 121 6.01 -13.86 18.66
CA GLN A 121 5.74 -12.44 18.50
C GLN A 121 4.49 -12.11 17.65
N ASP A 122 3.86 -13.11 17.04
CA ASP A 122 2.67 -12.91 16.18
C ASP A 122 1.42 -12.56 16.98
N ASP A 123 1.34 -12.94 18.26
CA ASP A 123 0.13 -12.80 19.08
C ASP A 123 -0.47 -11.40 18.99
N LYS A 124 0.36 -10.35 19.17
CA LYS A 124 -0.09 -8.97 19.08
C LYS A 124 -0.61 -8.58 17.69
N SER A 125 0.00 -9.08 16.64
CA SER A 125 -0.41 -8.79 15.27
C SER A 125 -1.68 -9.53 14.87
N LEU A 126 -1.88 -10.75 15.40
CA LEU A 126 -3.09 -11.55 15.16
C LEU A 126 -4.36 -10.91 15.73
N GLU A 127 -4.26 -10.10 16.77
CA GLU A 127 -5.41 -9.37 17.33
C GLU A 127 -5.99 -8.34 16.35
N THR A 128 -5.14 -7.71 15.51
CA THR A 128 -5.51 -6.51 14.75
C THR A 128 -5.28 -6.60 13.25
N SER A 129 -4.55 -7.61 12.76
CA SER A 129 -4.03 -7.60 11.38
C SER A 129 -4.46 -8.81 10.56
N THR A 130 -5.59 -9.43 10.90
CA THR A 130 -6.18 -10.58 10.18
C THR A 130 -6.96 -10.12 8.93
N PHE A 131 -6.37 -9.23 8.13
CA PHE A 131 -7.05 -8.48 7.07
C PHE A 131 -7.81 -9.36 6.07
N ALA A 132 -7.26 -10.52 5.69
CA ALA A 132 -7.91 -11.43 4.73
C ALA A 132 -9.14 -12.10 5.35
N LEU A 133 -9.08 -12.52 6.61
CA LEU A 133 -10.25 -13.06 7.32
C LEU A 133 -11.33 -12.00 7.51
N ASP A 134 -10.92 -10.77 7.86
CA ASP A 134 -11.86 -9.66 8.03
C ASP A 134 -12.53 -9.28 6.69
N ALA A 135 -11.79 -9.32 5.57
CA ALA A 135 -12.35 -9.10 4.24
C ALA A 135 -13.35 -10.20 3.84
N VAL A 136 -13.04 -11.48 4.12
CA VAL A 136 -13.97 -12.61 3.89
C VAL A 136 -15.27 -12.41 4.67
N LYS A 137 -15.21 -12.04 5.96
CA LYS A 137 -16.38 -11.73 6.80
C LYS A 137 -17.23 -10.59 6.25
N ASN A 138 -16.61 -9.67 5.50
CA ASN A 138 -17.28 -8.55 4.82
C ASN A 138 -17.70 -8.88 3.38
N GLY A 139 -17.66 -10.16 2.97
CA GLY A 139 -18.20 -10.64 1.70
C GLY A 139 -17.27 -10.51 0.49
N TYR A 140 -15.98 -10.30 0.70
CA TYR A 140 -14.96 -10.26 -0.35
C TYR A 140 -14.29 -11.64 -0.51
N ALA A 141 -13.82 -11.95 -1.70
CA ALA A 141 -12.68 -12.83 -1.86
C ALA A 141 -11.42 -12.04 -1.47
N ALA A 142 -10.61 -12.60 -0.59
CA ALA A 142 -9.47 -11.90 -0.02
C ALA A 142 -8.15 -12.46 -0.53
N LEU A 143 -7.30 -11.59 -1.09
CA LEU A 143 -5.96 -11.93 -1.54
C LEU A 143 -4.92 -11.28 -0.62
N ALA A 144 -4.18 -12.07 0.15
CA ALA A 144 -2.99 -11.62 0.87
C ALA A 144 -1.75 -11.99 0.05
N ILE A 145 -0.86 -11.02 -0.17
CA ILE A 145 0.42 -11.24 -0.86
C ILE A 145 1.57 -10.94 0.08
N GLU A 146 2.65 -11.70 -0.01
CA GLU A 146 3.86 -11.39 0.74
C GLU A 146 4.65 -10.28 0.06
N GLN A 147 4.84 -9.18 0.75
CA GLN A 147 5.54 -8.02 0.22
C GLN A 147 7.06 -8.20 0.23
N ARG A 148 7.76 -7.61 -0.74
CA ARG A 148 9.24 -7.65 -0.79
C ARG A 148 9.85 -7.10 0.48
N GLY A 149 10.85 -7.82 1.00
CA GLY A 149 11.55 -7.50 2.22
C GLY A 149 10.79 -7.84 3.51
N MET A 150 9.67 -8.58 3.40
CA MET A 150 8.87 -9.05 4.55
C MET A 150 8.68 -10.57 4.50
N GLY A 151 8.47 -11.17 5.67
CA GLY A 151 8.11 -12.58 5.83
C GLY A 151 8.93 -13.55 5.00
N GLU A 152 8.30 -14.35 4.18
CA GLU A 152 8.94 -15.35 3.32
C GLU A 152 9.84 -14.72 2.24
N ARG A 153 9.68 -13.43 1.95
CA ARG A 153 10.51 -12.66 1.00
C ARG A 153 11.54 -11.78 1.70
N THR A 154 11.80 -12.03 2.99
CA THR A 154 12.90 -11.40 3.72
C THR A 154 14.23 -12.00 3.27
N THR A 155 15.21 -11.14 2.97
CA THR A 155 16.56 -11.57 2.65
C THR A 155 17.24 -12.10 3.91
N LEU A 156 17.27 -13.41 4.08
CA LEU A 156 17.94 -14.10 5.19
C LEU A 156 19.45 -14.19 4.95
N ARG A 157 20.12 -13.07 4.81
CA ARG A 157 21.59 -13.03 4.82
C ARG A 157 22.10 -12.79 6.23
N GLN A 158 21.75 -13.72 7.14
CA GLN A 158 22.20 -13.67 8.53
C GLN A 158 23.72 -13.67 8.65
N ASP A 159 24.40 -14.36 7.73
CA ASP A 159 25.87 -14.36 7.57
C ASP A 159 26.44 -12.96 7.27
N ARG A 160 25.62 -12.00 6.85
CA ARG A 160 25.97 -10.62 6.54
C ARG A 160 25.32 -9.59 7.48
N GLY A 161 24.90 -10.02 8.67
CA GLY A 161 24.32 -9.15 9.69
C GLY A 161 22.85 -8.75 9.45
N ALA A 162 22.14 -9.38 8.49
CA ALA A 162 20.72 -9.16 8.33
C ALA A 162 19.93 -9.86 9.44
N SER A 163 18.94 -9.17 9.99
CA SER A 163 17.95 -9.73 10.92
C SER A 163 16.57 -9.72 10.28
N LEU A 164 15.62 -10.49 10.84
CA LEU A 164 14.22 -10.51 10.40
C LEU A 164 13.59 -9.10 10.39
N THR A 165 14.02 -8.23 11.29
CA THR A 165 13.55 -6.84 11.40
C THR A 165 14.22 -5.89 10.40
N CYS A 166 15.33 -6.29 9.76
CA CYS A 166 16.11 -5.48 8.81
C CYS A 166 15.92 -5.90 7.34
N GLY A 167 15.04 -6.83 7.02
CA GLY A 167 14.84 -7.32 5.66
C GLY A 167 14.54 -6.23 4.64
N CYS A 168 13.69 -5.28 4.99
CA CYS A 168 13.38 -4.13 4.14
C CYS A 168 14.61 -3.25 3.87
N MET A 169 15.45 -3.03 4.87
CA MET A 169 16.61 -2.13 4.73
C MET A 169 17.58 -2.65 3.67
N PHE A 170 17.96 -3.93 3.75
CA PHE A 170 18.89 -4.50 2.78
C PHE A 170 18.32 -4.46 1.35
N THR A 171 17.07 -4.91 1.18
CA THR A 171 16.39 -4.93 -0.13
C THR A 171 16.22 -3.53 -0.69
N ALA A 172 15.79 -2.56 0.15
CA ALA A 172 15.59 -1.19 -0.28
C ALA A 172 16.89 -0.51 -0.71
N MET A 173 17.96 -0.65 0.07
CA MET A 173 19.25 -0.02 -0.25
C MET A 173 19.87 -0.62 -1.52
N THR A 174 19.70 -1.93 -1.74
CA THR A 174 20.14 -2.56 -3.00
C THR A 174 19.32 -2.08 -4.19
N ALA A 175 18.00 -1.95 -4.05
CA ALA A 175 17.14 -1.42 -5.10
C ALA A 175 17.53 0.01 -5.50
N LEU A 176 17.81 0.87 -4.52
CA LEU A 176 18.25 2.26 -4.78
C LEU A 176 19.55 2.33 -5.61
N MET A 177 20.51 1.43 -5.35
CA MET A 177 21.75 1.35 -6.13
C MET A 177 21.51 0.97 -7.59
N LEU A 178 20.37 0.31 -7.88
CA LEU A 178 19.99 -0.17 -9.21
C LEU A 178 19.00 0.78 -9.92
N GLY A 179 18.74 1.97 -9.36
CA GLY A 179 17.76 2.91 -9.92
C GLY A 179 16.30 2.45 -9.74
N ARG A 180 16.04 1.60 -8.76
CA ARG A 180 14.71 1.09 -8.39
C ARG A 180 14.38 1.52 -6.96
N THR A 181 13.14 1.40 -6.56
CA THR A 181 12.74 1.54 -5.15
C THR A 181 11.99 0.30 -4.72
N ILE A 182 12.15 -0.12 -3.45
CA ILE A 182 11.39 -1.26 -2.94
C ILE A 182 9.88 -1.01 -2.98
N ILE A 183 9.44 0.26 -2.85
CA ILE A 183 8.02 0.60 -3.00
C ILE A 183 7.56 0.46 -4.45
N GLY A 184 8.38 0.84 -5.44
CA GLY A 184 8.10 0.59 -6.86
C GLY A 184 8.00 -0.90 -7.16
N GLU A 185 8.87 -1.71 -6.58
CA GLU A 185 8.81 -3.17 -6.69
C GLU A 185 7.56 -3.77 -6.06
N ARG A 186 7.09 -3.25 -4.90
CA ARG A 186 5.81 -3.65 -4.28
C ARG A 186 4.60 -3.23 -5.11
N VAL A 187 4.65 -2.03 -5.69
CA VAL A 187 3.62 -1.56 -6.64
C VAL A 187 3.50 -2.50 -7.83
N TRP A 188 4.65 -2.91 -8.40
CA TRP A 188 4.69 -3.87 -9.49
C TRP A 188 4.11 -5.23 -9.08
N ASP A 189 4.52 -5.77 -7.93
CA ASP A 189 4.02 -7.03 -7.40
C ASP A 189 2.49 -7.01 -7.21
N VAL A 190 1.91 -5.91 -6.69
CA VAL A 190 0.45 -5.74 -6.57
C VAL A 190 -0.22 -5.74 -7.94
N SER A 191 0.33 -5.04 -8.93
CA SER A 191 -0.21 -5.04 -10.30
C SER A 191 -0.17 -6.44 -10.91
N LYS A 192 0.92 -7.19 -10.70
CA LYS A 192 1.05 -8.58 -11.16
C LYS A 192 0.19 -9.56 -10.35
N ALA A 193 -0.06 -9.29 -9.09
CA ALA A 193 -1.04 -10.05 -8.30
C ALA A 193 -2.46 -9.91 -8.89
N ILE A 194 -2.83 -8.73 -9.37
CA ILE A 194 -4.10 -8.55 -10.09
C ILE A 194 -4.12 -9.38 -11.39
N ASP A 195 -3.01 -9.44 -12.14
CA ASP A 195 -2.90 -10.29 -13.33
C ASP A 195 -3.08 -11.77 -12.98
N SER A 196 -2.55 -12.24 -11.83
CA SER A 196 -2.66 -13.64 -11.39
C SER A 196 -4.10 -14.07 -11.06
N LEU A 197 -4.97 -13.11 -10.69
CA LEU A 197 -6.39 -13.38 -10.38
C LEU A 197 -7.19 -13.87 -11.60
N GLU A 198 -6.72 -13.66 -12.83
CA GLU A 198 -7.35 -14.20 -14.03
C GLU A 198 -7.48 -15.74 -13.99
N HIS A 199 -6.57 -16.41 -13.26
CA HIS A 199 -6.65 -17.86 -13.02
C HIS A 199 -7.93 -18.27 -12.26
N PHE A 200 -8.49 -17.35 -11.46
CA PHE A 200 -9.66 -17.59 -10.61
C PHE A 200 -10.91 -16.79 -11.05
N LYS A 201 -10.93 -16.23 -12.26
CA LYS A 201 -11.98 -15.32 -12.78
C LYS A 201 -13.40 -15.86 -12.73
N ASP A 202 -13.58 -17.18 -12.71
CA ASP A 202 -14.89 -17.82 -12.61
C ASP A 202 -15.54 -17.60 -11.23
N LYS A 203 -14.74 -17.29 -10.20
CA LYS A 203 -15.16 -17.04 -8.81
C LYS A 203 -15.00 -15.58 -8.39
N LEU A 204 -14.28 -14.77 -9.16
CA LEU A 204 -13.91 -13.41 -8.80
C LEU A 204 -14.54 -12.38 -9.75
N ASP A 205 -14.99 -11.26 -9.19
CA ASP A 205 -15.33 -10.08 -9.97
C ASP A 205 -14.10 -9.17 -10.09
N LEU A 206 -13.37 -9.34 -11.17
CA LEU A 206 -12.13 -8.59 -11.44
C LEU A 206 -12.38 -7.11 -11.82
N ASN A 207 -13.65 -6.70 -12.00
CA ASN A 207 -14.00 -5.30 -12.17
C ASN A 207 -14.24 -4.58 -10.84
N ASP A 208 -14.24 -5.31 -9.72
CA ASP A 208 -14.49 -4.78 -8.38
C ASP A 208 -13.36 -5.16 -7.43
N ILE A 209 -12.23 -4.45 -7.57
CA ILE A 209 -11.01 -4.69 -6.78
C ILE A 209 -10.83 -3.55 -5.77
N THR A 210 -10.83 -3.91 -4.50
CA THR A 210 -10.42 -3.06 -3.38
C THR A 210 -8.98 -3.42 -2.99
N LEU A 211 -8.14 -2.43 -2.75
CA LEU A 211 -6.80 -2.61 -2.18
C LEU A 211 -6.75 -1.97 -0.79
N LEU A 212 -6.45 -2.76 0.22
CA LEU A 212 -6.41 -2.37 1.62
C LEU A 212 -5.05 -2.71 2.23
N GLY A 213 -4.51 -1.80 3.03
CA GLY A 213 -3.29 -2.08 3.77
C GLY A 213 -3.03 -1.09 4.88
N THR A 214 -2.20 -1.51 5.83
CA THR A 214 -1.85 -0.70 7.02
C THR A 214 -0.35 -0.43 7.08
N SER A 215 0.04 0.77 7.56
CA SER A 215 1.45 1.12 7.76
C SER A 215 2.26 0.91 6.46
N GLY A 216 3.33 0.12 6.47
CA GLY A 216 4.07 -0.23 5.26
C GLY A 216 3.21 -0.86 4.14
N GLY A 217 2.16 -1.61 4.50
CA GLY A 217 1.15 -2.08 3.56
C GLY A 217 0.23 -0.97 3.08
N GLY A 218 -0.09 0.00 3.94
CA GLY A 218 -0.86 1.19 3.58
C GLY A 218 -0.10 2.09 2.62
N THR A 219 1.22 2.24 2.81
CA THR A 219 2.09 2.94 1.86
C THR A 219 2.05 2.24 0.50
N ALA A 220 2.25 0.91 0.45
CA ALA A 220 2.18 0.15 -0.79
C ALA A 220 0.78 0.24 -1.44
N THR A 221 -0.30 0.23 -0.64
CA THR A 221 -1.68 0.42 -1.10
C THR A 221 -1.84 1.75 -1.84
N TYR A 222 -1.38 2.85 -1.24
CA TYR A 222 -1.52 4.17 -1.82
C TYR A 222 -0.77 4.30 -3.15
N TYR A 223 0.50 3.90 -3.16
CA TYR A 223 1.31 3.95 -4.37
C TYR A 223 0.81 2.98 -5.45
N ALA A 224 0.39 1.76 -5.11
CA ALA A 224 -0.16 0.83 -6.10
C ALA A 224 -1.46 1.34 -6.73
N ALA A 225 -2.32 1.99 -5.95
CA ALA A 225 -3.52 2.63 -6.48
C ALA A 225 -3.21 3.80 -7.43
N CYS A 226 -2.12 4.53 -7.22
CA CYS A 226 -1.64 5.55 -8.17
C CYS A 226 -1.19 4.94 -9.51
N TYR A 227 -0.72 3.71 -9.51
CA TYR A 227 -0.22 3.02 -10.70
C TYR A 227 -1.30 2.26 -11.45
N ASP A 228 -2.00 1.35 -10.76
CA ASP A 228 -2.92 0.39 -11.39
C ASP A 228 -4.39 0.87 -11.34
N LYS A 229 -4.93 1.20 -12.51
CA LYS A 229 -6.29 1.72 -12.67
C LYS A 229 -7.38 0.68 -12.41
N ARG A 230 -7.06 -0.62 -12.33
CA ARG A 230 -8.02 -1.70 -12.02
C ARG A 230 -8.46 -1.66 -10.56
N ILE A 231 -7.65 -1.07 -9.67
CA ILE A 231 -8.01 -0.86 -8.27
C ILE A 231 -9.12 0.20 -8.21
N LYS A 232 -10.34 -0.19 -7.85
CA LYS A 232 -11.52 0.69 -7.79
C LYS A 232 -11.61 1.46 -6.49
N VAL A 233 -11.18 0.84 -5.40
CA VAL A 233 -11.16 1.47 -4.07
C VAL A 233 -9.80 1.24 -3.44
N ALA A 234 -9.16 2.32 -2.99
CA ALA A 234 -7.93 2.26 -2.21
C ALA A 234 -8.19 2.63 -0.75
N VAL A 235 -7.67 1.81 0.17
CA VAL A 235 -7.86 1.99 1.62
C VAL A 235 -6.49 1.98 2.33
N PRO A 236 -5.67 3.04 2.16
CA PRO A 236 -4.43 3.18 2.93
C PRO A 236 -4.77 3.58 4.37
N THR A 237 -4.32 2.79 5.35
CA THR A 237 -4.54 3.05 6.76
C THR A 237 -3.22 3.33 7.47
N CYS A 238 -3.17 4.40 8.28
CA CYS A 238 -1.98 4.83 9.03
C CYS A 238 -0.73 4.89 8.14
N ALA A 239 -0.84 5.57 6.99
CA ALA A 239 0.21 5.60 5.98
C ALA A 239 0.27 6.90 5.16
N ILE A 240 -0.69 7.81 5.34
CA ILE A 240 -0.79 9.06 4.59
C ILE A 240 -0.50 10.22 5.52
N CYS A 241 0.55 10.98 5.19
CA CYS A 241 0.98 12.16 5.93
C CYS A 241 1.85 13.02 5.00
N THR A 242 2.14 14.26 5.36
CA THR A 242 3.19 15.00 4.65
C THR A 242 4.52 14.27 4.81
N TYR A 243 5.38 14.33 3.79
CA TYR A 243 6.74 13.76 3.92
C TYR A 243 7.50 14.44 5.05
N LYS A 244 7.30 15.74 5.24
CA LYS A 244 7.95 16.51 6.29
C LYS A 244 7.56 16.02 7.70
N ASP A 245 6.27 15.85 7.98
CA ASP A 245 5.78 15.59 9.34
C ASP A 245 5.85 14.10 9.74
N SER A 246 6.30 13.23 8.85
CA SER A 246 6.43 11.79 9.09
C SER A 246 7.80 11.27 8.64
N ILE A 247 7.96 10.92 7.36
CA ILE A 247 9.16 10.26 6.84
C ILE A 247 10.43 11.13 6.98
N GLY A 248 10.27 12.46 6.95
CA GLY A 248 11.37 13.43 7.11
C GLY A 248 11.65 13.85 8.55
N ASP A 249 10.74 13.61 9.49
CA ASP A 249 10.83 14.07 10.88
C ASP A 249 11.36 12.99 11.84
N MET A 250 11.19 11.72 11.48
CA MET A 250 11.58 10.60 12.33
C MET A 250 12.17 9.45 11.52
N TRP A 251 12.85 8.52 12.22
CA TRP A 251 13.32 7.31 11.58
C TRP A 251 12.17 6.42 11.14
N HIS A 252 12.13 6.14 9.85
CA HIS A 252 11.21 5.20 9.23
C HIS A 252 11.94 4.00 8.65
N CYS A 253 11.20 2.91 8.38
CA CYS A 253 11.73 1.83 7.56
C CYS A 253 12.16 2.37 6.19
N THR A 254 13.33 1.94 5.71
CA THR A 254 13.91 2.35 4.43
C THR A 254 12.97 2.14 3.23
N CYS A 255 11.95 1.30 3.36
CA CYS A 255 10.95 1.10 2.31
C CYS A 255 10.03 2.32 2.07
N ASN A 256 10.04 3.32 2.95
CA ASN A 256 9.28 4.57 2.75
C ASN A 256 10.08 5.66 2.02
N TYR A 257 11.39 5.46 1.85
CA TYR A 257 12.25 6.47 1.23
C TYR A 257 12.32 6.27 -0.29
N ILE A 258 11.81 7.26 -1.02
CA ILE A 258 11.90 7.34 -2.49
C ILE A 258 12.77 8.55 -2.83
N PRO A 259 13.91 8.37 -3.52
CA PRO A 259 14.82 9.45 -3.81
C PRO A 259 14.11 10.63 -4.49
N SER A 260 14.35 11.84 -3.99
CA SER A 260 13.85 13.11 -4.55
C SER A 260 12.33 13.31 -4.51
N ILE A 261 11.52 12.42 -3.93
CA ILE A 261 10.06 12.50 -4.03
C ILE A 261 9.52 13.83 -3.46
N ALA A 262 9.97 14.23 -2.28
CA ALA A 262 9.53 15.46 -1.61
C ALA A 262 9.92 16.75 -2.38
N LYS A 263 10.90 16.67 -3.29
CA LYS A 263 11.25 17.77 -4.18
C LYS A 263 10.16 18.07 -5.21
N TYR A 264 9.44 17.04 -5.65
CA TYR A 264 8.48 17.16 -6.75
C TYR A 264 7.05 17.30 -6.26
N PHE A 265 6.62 16.54 -5.28
CA PHE A 265 5.25 16.56 -4.73
C PHE A 265 5.21 16.01 -3.31
N ASP A 266 4.12 16.26 -2.62
CA ASP A 266 3.79 15.57 -1.38
C ASP A 266 2.76 14.44 -1.68
N MET A 267 2.36 13.67 -0.68
CA MET A 267 1.39 12.58 -0.88
C MET A 267 0.04 13.09 -1.41
N GLY A 268 -0.35 14.32 -1.09
CA GLY A 268 -1.62 14.89 -1.56
C GLY A 268 -1.75 14.92 -3.08
N GLU A 269 -0.71 15.35 -3.78
CA GLU A 269 -0.70 15.49 -5.23
C GLU A 269 -0.84 14.15 -5.96
N LEU A 270 -0.29 13.08 -5.37
CA LEU A 270 -0.39 11.73 -5.93
C LEU A 270 -1.82 11.23 -6.03
N SER A 271 -2.75 11.74 -5.21
CA SER A 271 -4.17 11.38 -5.27
C SER A 271 -4.81 11.70 -6.63
N ALA A 272 -4.24 12.62 -7.41
CA ALA A 272 -4.66 12.89 -8.78
C ALA A 272 -4.56 11.64 -9.68
N LEU A 273 -3.65 10.73 -9.38
CA LEU A 273 -3.49 9.47 -10.11
C LEU A 273 -4.51 8.40 -9.70
N ILE A 274 -5.15 8.58 -8.54
CA ILE A 274 -6.25 7.72 -8.06
C ILE A 274 -7.59 8.26 -8.52
N ALA A 275 -7.82 9.55 -8.38
CA ALA A 275 -9.06 10.21 -8.78
C ALA A 275 -9.38 9.97 -10.28
N PRO A 276 -10.65 9.66 -10.65
CA PRO A 276 -11.90 9.80 -9.85
C PRO A 276 -12.28 8.55 -9.04
N ARG A 277 -11.43 7.52 -8.95
CA ARG A 277 -11.69 6.27 -8.19
C ARG A 277 -11.79 6.55 -6.68
N LYS A 278 -12.38 5.62 -5.93
CA LYS A 278 -12.64 5.80 -4.51
C LYS A 278 -11.37 5.69 -3.66
N LEU A 279 -11.22 6.61 -2.70
CA LEU A 279 -10.08 6.67 -1.77
C LEU A 279 -10.57 6.87 -0.34
N LEU A 280 -10.36 5.88 0.52
CA LEU A 280 -10.63 5.95 1.95
C LEU A 280 -9.32 6.03 2.72
N VAL A 281 -8.95 7.21 3.18
CA VAL A 281 -7.79 7.40 4.06
C VAL A 281 -8.22 7.15 5.49
N CYS A 282 -7.52 6.27 6.22
CA CYS A 282 -7.76 6.03 7.63
C CYS A 282 -6.51 6.41 8.46
N ALA A 283 -6.71 7.05 9.60
CA ALA A 283 -5.63 7.53 10.47
C ALA A 283 -5.98 7.40 11.94
N GLY A 284 -5.00 7.04 12.77
CA GLY A 284 -5.12 7.13 14.24
C GLY A 284 -5.07 8.59 14.70
N GLU A 285 -5.91 8.97 15.67
CA GLU A 285 -5.95 10.35 16.18
C GLU A 285 -4.65 10.74 16.87
N ILE A 286 -4.03 9.79 17.55
CA ILE A 286 -2.78 9.97 18.30
C ILE A 286 -1.64 9.13 17.72
N ASP A 287 -1.65 8.91 16.39
CA ASP A 287 -0.59 8.17 15.70
C ASP A 287 0.74 8.97 15.77
N PRO A 288 1.79 8.41 16.42
CA PRO A 288 3.07 9.11 16.52
C PRO A 288 3.93 8.98 15.27
N ILE A 289 3.58 8.05 14.35
CA ILE A 289 4.37 7.72 13.14
C ILE A 289 3.85 8.50 11.93
N PHE A 290 2.52 8.60 11.80
CA PHE A 290 1.84 9.42 10.80
C PHE A 290 0.91 10.41 11.50
N PRO A 291 1.44 11.53 12.03
CA PRO A 291 0.68 12.50 12.81
C PRO A 291 -0.57 12.99 12.08
N LEU A 292 -1.70 13.03 12.80
CA LEU A 292 -2.99 13.42 12.22
C LEU A 292 -2.96 14.84 11.62
N SER A 293 -2.15 15.75 12.15
CA SER A 293 -1.96 17.09 11.57
C SER A 293 -1.45 17.03 10.13
N GLY A 294 -0.40 16.26 9.88
CA GLY A 294 0.16 16.05 8.55
C GLY A 294 -0.79 15.27 7.64
N THR A 295 -1.49 14.26 8.17
CA THR A 295 -2.56 13.56 7.44
C THR A 295 -3.65 14.54 6.97
N LYS A 296 -4.14 15.43 7.84
CA LYS A 296 -5.14 16.44 7.49
C LYS A 296 -4.62 17.44 6.46
N ALA A 297 -3.35 17.83 6.55
CA ALA A 297 -2.74 18.72 5.56
C ALA A 297 -2.74 18.07 4.16
N VAL A 298 -2.30 16.83 4.05
CA VAL A 298 -2.36 16.04 2.80
C VAL A 298 -3.80 15.87 2.33
N TYR A 299 -4.73 15.53 3.23
CA TYR A 299 -6.12 15.30 2.89
C TYR A 299 -6.80 16.57 2.33
N SER A 300 -6.40 17.75 2.79
CA SER A 300 -6.92 19.01 2.23
C SER A 300 -6.57 19.19 0.74
N ILE A 301 -5.43 18.65 0.29
CA ILE A 301 -5.05 18.64 -1.14
C ILE A 301 -5.86 17.57 -1.90
N ILE A 302 -6.05 16.39 -1.29
CA ILE A 302 -6.89 15.31 -1.84
C ILE A 302 -8.31 15.83 -2.11
N GLU A 303 -8.95 16.51 -1.15
CA GLU A 303 -10.30 17.08 -1.33
C GLU A 303 -10.37 18.07 -2.50
N LYS A 304 -9.37 18.95 -2.65
CA LYS A 304 -9.30 19.90 -3.77
C LYS A 304 -9.21 19.17 -5.11
N ILE A 305 -8.40 18.12 -5.20
CA ILE A 305 -8.22 17.32 -6.41
C ILE A 305 -9.52 16.58 -6.76
N TYR A 306 -10.17 15.91 -5.79
CA TYR A 306 -11.42 15.21 -6.01
C TYR A 306 -12.56 16.16 -6.37
N LYS A 307 -12.59 17.35 -5.77
CA LYS A 307 -13.52 18.43 -6.19
C LYS A 307 -13.25 18.88 -7.62
N LYS A 308 -11.99 19.02 -8.03
CA LYS A 308 -11.59 19.37 -9.41
C LYS A 308 -12.01 18.30 -10.41
N GLU A 309 -11.95 17.02 -10.04
CA GLU A 309 -12.44 15.88 -10.85
C GLU A 309 -13.97 15.74 -10.86
N GLY A 310 -14.70 16.55 -10.06
CA GLY A 310 -16.17 16.54 -10.01
C GLY A 310 -16.77 15.41 -9.18
N VAL A 311 -15.98 14.76 -8.33
CA VAL A 311 -16.38 13.58 -7.52
C VAL A 311 -15.91 13.68 -6.06
N PRO A 312 -16.21 14.79 -5.36
CA PRO A 312 -15.72 14.99 -3.98
C PRO A 312 -16.18 13.88 -3.01
N GLU A 313 -17.31 13.21 -3.29
CA GLU A 313 -17.84 12.11 -2.50
C GLU A 313 -16.99 10.82 -2.57
N ASN A 314 -16.13 10.71 -3.57
CA ASN A 314 -15.28 9.54 -3.78
C ASN A 314 -14.01 9.54 -2.91
N CYS A 315 -13.73 10.61 -2.14
CA CYS A 315 -12.66 10.57 -1.14
C CYS A 315 -13.24 10.78 0.27
N GLN A 316 -12.66 10.07 1.24
CA GLN A 316 -13.06 10.18 2.64
C GLN A 316 -11.84 10.03 3.55
N LEU A 317 -11.77 10.86 4.61
CA LEU A 317 -10.86 10.68 5.74
C LEU A 317 -11.64 10.11 6.93
N LYS A 318 -11.19 8.98 7.45
CA LYS A 318 -11.72 8.37 8.67
C LYS A 318 -10.66 8.40 9.77
N VAL A 319 -10.98 9.04 10.88
CA VAL A 319 -10.09 9.11 12.04
C VAL A 319 -10.55 8.11 13.10
N TYR A 320 -9.61 7.31 13.59
CA TYR A 320 -9.83 6.41 14.73
C TYR A 320 -9.59 7.17 16.03
N SER A 321 -10.68 7.55 16.70
CA SER A 321 -10.61 8.36 17.95
C SER A 321 -9.84 7.65 19.04
N ASN A 322 -8.92 8.38 19.68
CA ASN A 322 -8.03 7.90 20.74
C ASN A 322 -7.20 6.65 20.39
N LYS A 323 -6.98 6.40 19.08
CA LYS A 323 -6.12 5.29 18.65
C LYS A 323 -4.75 5.81 18.20
N PRO A 324 -3.67 5.09 18.57
CA PRO A 324 -2.32 5.35 18.06
C PRO A 324 -2.17 4.79 16.62
N HIS A 325 -0.98 4.34 16.26
CA HIS A 325 -0.72 3.62 15.02
C HIS A 325 -1.42 2.25 15.03
N TYR A 326 -2.66 2.22 14.56
CA TYR A 326 -3.58 1.10 14.78
C TYR A 326 -4.50 0.88 13.57
N PHE A 327 -4.86 -0.38 13.28
CA PHE A 327 -5.89 -0.72 12.31
C PHE A 327 -7.19 -1.06 13.04
N ASP A 328 -8.21 -0.23 12.87
CA ASP A 328 -9.55 -0.50 13.38
C ASP A 328 -10.40 -1.14 12.29
N LYS A 329 -10.55 -2.46 12.36
CA LYS A 329 -11.25 -3.24 11.34
C LYS A 329 -12.74 -2.87 11.23
N GLU A 330 -13.42 -2.65 12.35
CA GLU A 330 -14.85 -2.35 12.37
C GLU A 330 -15.14 -0.99 11.73
N ILE A 331 -14.39 0.02 12.16
CA ILE A 331 -14.52 1.38 11.61
C ILE A 331 -14.11 1.39 10.13
N THR A 332 -13.04 0.68 9.75
CA THR A 332 -12.55 0.66 8.36
C THR A 332 -13.56 0.02 7.43
N PHE A 333 -14.04 -1.20 7.72
CA PHE A 333 -14.98 -1.89 6.84
C PHE A 333 -16.35 -1.21 6.82
N SER A 334 -16.81 -0.64 7.95
CA SER A 334 -18.03 0.19 7.97
C SER A 334 -17.91 1.41 7.04
N ALA A 335 -16.80 2.15 7.13
CA ALA A 335 -16.55 3.31 6.26
C ALA A 335 -16.36 2.92 4.79
N LEU A 336 -15.69 1.79 4.53
CA LEU A 336 -15.50 1.24 3.19
C LEU A 336 -16.85 0.90 2.54
N ASN A 337 -17.73 0.21 3.25
CA ASN A 337 -19.07 -0.14 2.75
C ASN A 337 -19.88 1.13 2.45
N GLN A 338 -19.90 2.10 3.36
CA GLN A 338 -20.57 3.40 3.12
C GLN A 338 -20.03 4.17 1.91
N LEU A 339 -18.70 4.10 1.68
CA LEU A 339 -18.09 4.75 0.52
C LEU A 339 -18.44 4.01 -0.78
N ARG A 340 -18.58 2.69 -0.74
CA ARG A 340 -18.95 1.87 -1.91
C ARG A 340 -20.40 2.06 -2.34
N ASP A 341 -21.30 2.30 -1.38
CA ASP A 341 -22.73 2.47 -1.62
C ASP A 341 -23.09 3.84 -2.24
N LYS A 342 -22.16 4.80 -2.22
CA LYS A 342 -22.26 6.09 -2.93
C LYS A 342 -21.89 5.94 -4.40
#